data_5eb89e480a5e85eb1a1cb14cf27d2e2c
#
_entry.id   5eb89e480a5e85eb1a1cb14cf27d2e2c
#
_cell.length_a   1.000
_cell.length_b   1.000
_cell.length_c   1.000
_cell.angle_alpha   90.00
_cell.angle_beta   90.00
_cell.angle_gamma   90.00
#
_symmetry.space_group_name_H-M   'P 1'
#
loop_
_entity.id
_entity.type
_entity.pdbx_description
1 polymer ?
#
loop_
_entity_poly.entity_id
_entity_poly.type
_entity_poly.pdbx_seq_one_letter_code
_entity_poly.pdbx_strand_id
1 'polypeptide(L)'
;MYKYETHLHTKEGSACSSAPAADMARAHKAAGYDGIFVTDHFFNANTAVPRDLPWEDRVDRYFLGYEHAKEVGDEIGLKVWFGCEFTVYNADFLIYGMEKDWMKANEELLMHTDERVLFSKLRNELDCFIVHAHPFRHASYIHHISLY
;
A
#
# COMPACT_ATOMS: atom_id res chain seq x y z
N MET A 1 -22.56 6.72 10.89
CA MET A 1 -21.99 5.74 9.93
C MET A 1 -20.53 6.09 9.79
N TYR A 2 -19.61 5.12 9.89
CA TYR A 2 -18.18 5.36 9.70
C TYR A 2 -17.83 5.30 8.21
N LYS A 3 -16.91 6.16 7.77
CA LYS A 3 -16.49 6.30 6.37
C LYS A 3 -14.97 6.16 6.29
N TYR A 4 -14.50 5.15 5.57
CA TYR A 4 -13.08 4.87 5.40
C TYR A 4 -12.71 4.81 3.93
N GLU A 5 -11.55 5.39 3.56
CA GLU A 5 -10.89 5.12 2.30
C GLU A 5 -9.91 3.96 2.50
N THR A 6 -10.08 2.91 1.73
CA THR A 6 -9.27 1.69 1.88
C THR A 6 -8.23 1.50 0.79
N HIS A 7 -8.22 2.33 -0.24
CA HIS A 7 -7.27 2.25 -1.36
C HIS A 7 -6.79 3.64 -1.77
N LEU A 8 -5.66 4.08 -1.24
CA LEU A 8 -5.15 5.44 -1.42
C LEU A 8 -3.67 5.43 -1.81
N HIS A 9 -3.35 6.15 -2.89
CA HIS A 9 -1.98 6.39 -3.35
C HIS A 9 -1.51 7.78 -3.00
N THR A 10 -0.23 7.89 -2.62
CA THR A 10 0.43 9.15 -2.30
C THR A 10 1.57 9.45 -3.28
N LYS A 11 1.92 10.72 -3.41
CA LYS A 11 3.06 11.14 -4.24
C LYS A 11 4.39 10.53 -3.76
N GLU A 12 4.49 10.28 -2.46
CA GLU A 12 5.70 9.75 -1.84
C GLU A 12 5.97 8.29 -2.24
N GLY A 13 4.90 7.48 -2.39
CA GLY A 13 5.02 6.03 -2.61
C GLY A 13 4.65 5.55 -4.01
N SER A 14 3.79 6.28 -4.73
CA SER A 14 3.24 5.83 -6.03
C SER A 14 3.48 6.85 -7.14
N ALA A 15 4.05 6.40 -8.26
CA ALA A 15 4.32 7.26 -9.42
C ALA A 15 3.05 7.73 -10.17
N CYS A 16 1.91 7.11 -9.92
CA CYS A 16 0.61 7.53 -10.47
C CYS A 16 -0.07 8.64 -9.66
N SER A 17 0.43 8.97 -8.46
CA SER A 17 -0.13 10.02 -7.62
C SER A 17 0.71 11.30 -7.68
N SER A 18 0.04 12.46 -7.72
CA SER A 18 0.68 13.77 -7.65
C SER A 18 0.44 14.50 -6.33
N ALA A 19 -0.48 14.00 -5.50
CA ALA A 19 -0.87 14.63 -4.25
C ALA A 19 0.00 14.14 -3.08
N PRO A 20 0.60 15.06 -2.29
CA PRO A 20 1.30 14.70 -1.07
C PRO A 20 0.38 14.01 -0.05
N ALA A 21 0.91 13.06 0.69
CA ALA A 21 0.17 12.29 1.69
C ALA A 21 -0.52 13.18 2.75
N ALA A 22 0.17 14.22 3.20
CA ALA A 22 -0.35 15.20 4.14
C ALA A 22 -1.60 15.93 3.60
N ASP A 23 -1.60 16.29 2.32
CA ASP A 23 -2.74 16.97 1.67
C ASP A 23 -3.90 15.99 1.48
N MET A 24 -3.61 14.72 1.15
CA MET A 24 -4.61 13.67 1.06
C MET A 24 -5.30 13.43 2.41
N ALA A 25 -4.55 13.41 3.51
CA ALA A 25 -5.13 13.30 4.86
C ALA A 25 -6.09 14.46 5.16
N ARG A 26 -5.70 15.71 4.90
CA ARG A 26 -6.55 16.90 5.09
C ARG A 26 -7.80 16.87 4.21
N ALA A 27 -7.66 16.50 2.94
CA ALA A 27 -8.78 16.42 2.01
C ALA A 27 -9.82 15.38 2.41
N HIS A 28 -9.37 14.18 2.83
CA HIS A 28 -10.27 13.13 3.30
C HIS A 28 -10.99 13.54 4.59
N LYS A 29 -10.28 14.15 5.54
CA LYS A 29 -10.92 14.69 6.75
C LYS A 29 -11.99 15.73 6.42
N ALA A 30 -11.68 16.68 5.53
CA ALA A 30 -12.62 17.69 5.09
C ALA A 30 -13.84 17.09 4.36
N ALA A 31 -13.66 15.97 3.66
CA ALA A 31 -14.72 15.20 3.01
C ALA A 31 -15.51 14.27 3.96
N GLY A 32 -15.24 14.35 5.27
CA GLY A 32 -15.97 13.62 6.31
C GLY A 32 -15.56 12.15 6.47
N TYR A 33 -14.34 11.78 6.10
CA TYR A 33 -13.81 10.45 6.39
C TYR A 33 -13.36 10.33 7.85
N ASP A 34 -13.57 9.16 8.44
CA ASP A 34 -13.12 8.80 9.78
C ASP A 34 -11.69 8.25 9.76
N GLY A 35 -11.27 7.71 8.61
CA GLY A 35 -9.91 7.20 8.43
C GLY A 35 -9.58 6.83 6.98
N ILE A 36 -8.28 6.62 6.75
CA ILE A 36 -7.71 6.25 5.45
C ILE A 36 -6.66 5.15 5.63
N PHE A 37 -6.52 4.30 4.63
CA PHE A 37 -5.42 3.37 4.48
C PHE A 37 -4.54 3.86 3.32
N VAL A 38 -3.27 4.15 3.61
CA VAL A 38 -2.27 4.47 2.58
C VAL A 38 -1.78 3.16 2.01
N THR A 39 -2.08 2.92 0.73
CA THR A 39 -1.82 1.65 0.02
C THR A 39 -1.02 1.91 -1.25
N ASP A 40 0.11 2.55 -1.13
CA ASP A 40 0.98 2.85 -2.26
C ASP A 40 1.42 1.57 -3.00
N HIS A 41 1.73 1.71 -4.30
CA HIS A 41 2.27 0.62 -5.10
C HIS A 41 3.57 0.09 -4.56
N PHE A 42 3.64 -1.23 -4.36
CA PHE A 42 4.84 -1.90 -3.91
C PHE A 42 5.96 -1.86 -4.96
N PHE A 43 7.18 -2.26 -4.60
CA PHE A 43 8.38 -2.17 -5.42
C PHE A 43 8.34 -2.98 -6.73
N ASN A 44 7.44 -3.93 -6.82
CA ASN A 44 7.20 -4.73 -8.02
C ASN A 44 6.21 -4.09 -9.02
N ALA A 45 5.66 -2.91 -8.69
CA ALA A 45 4.67 -2.20 -9.50
C ALA A 45 5.08 -0.74 -9.79
N ASN A 46 4.11 0.17 -9.87
CA ASN A 46 4.28 1.58 -10.23
C ASN A 46 4.68 2.44 -9.01
N THR A 47 5.70 2.01 -8.28
CA THR A 47 6.24 2.74 -7.13
C THR A 47 6.97 4.02 -7.54
N ALA A 48 6.94 5.05 -6.69
CA ALA A 48 7.76 6.26 -6.79
C ALA A 48 9.12 6.11 -6.09
N VAL A 49 9.34 5.04 -5.35
CA VAL A 49 10.58 4.80 -4.62
C VAL A 49 11.69 4.39 -5.59
N PRO A 50 12.86 5.04 -5.57
CA PRO A 50 14.00 4.67 -6.42
C PRO A 50 14.43 3.22 -6.18
N ARG A 51 14.67 2.48 -7.28
CA ARG A 51 15.00 1.05 -7.23
C ARG A 51 16.47 0.74 -6.94
N ASP A 52 17.32 1.74 -7.06
CA ASP A 52 18.78 1.67 -6.85
C ASP A 52 19.22 1.91 -5.40
N LEU A 53 18.27 2.24 -4.52
CA LEU A 53 18.53 2.36 -3.10
C LEU A 53 18.76 0.99 -2.44
N PRO A 54 19.57 0.91 -1.37
CA PRO A 54 19.63 -0.25 -0.48
C PRO A 54 18.23 -0.61 0.04
N TRP A 55 17.99 -1.90 0.30
CA TRP A 55 16.67 -2.38 0.69
C TRP A 55 16.05 -1.65 1.88
N GLU A 56 16.81 -1.46 2.95
CA GLU A 56 16.32 -0.77 4.15
C GLU A 56 15.90 0.67 3.84
N ASP A 57 16.69 1.40 3.03
CA ASP A 57 16.38 2.76 2.60
C ASP A 57 15.14 2.80 1.69
N ARG A 58 14.95 1.77 0.84
CA ARG A 58 13.74 1.62 0.03
C ARG A 58 12.50 1.48 0.91
N VAL A 59 12.58 0.64 1.94
CA VAL A 59 11.47 0.45 2.89
C VAL A 59 11.20 1.74 3.65
N ASP A 60 12.24 2.45 4.12
CA ASP A 60 12.07 3.74 4.80
C ASP A 60 11.39 4.77 3.89
N ARG A 61 11.82 4.88 2.64
CA ARG A 61 11.19 5.77 1.65
C ARG A 61 9.74 5.38 1.34
N TYR A 62 9.43 4.09 1.29
CA TYR A 62 8.09 3.59 1.02
C TYR A 62 7.10 3.95 2.13
N PHE A 63 7.54 3.95 3.37
CA PHE A 63 6.71 4.32 4.51
C PHE A 63 6.45 5.82 4.65
N LEU A 64 7.19 6.70 3.96
CA LEU A 64 7.02 8.16 4.11
C LEU A 64 5.61 8.64 3.81
N GLY A 65 4.93 8.08 2.80
CA GLY A 65 3.54 8.43 2.50
C GLY A 65 2.62 8.17 3.69
N TYR A 66 2.72 6.99 4.28
CA TYR A 66 1.98 6.65 5.49
C TYR A 66 2.36 7.54 6.69
N GLU A 67 3.66 7.73 6.93
CA GLU A 67 4.16 8.50 8.08
C GLU A 67 3.72 9.96 8.02
N HIS A 68 3.81 10.62 6.85
CA HIS A 68 3.33 12.00 6.65
C HIS A 68 1.80 12.11 6.79
N ALA A 69 1.05 11.14 6.24
CA ALA A 69 -0.41 11.12 6.42
C ALA A 69 -0.79 10.89 7.88
N LYS A 70 -0.06 10.02 8.59
CA LYS A 70 -0.29 9.68 10.00
C LYS A 70 -0.03 10.87 10.92
N GLU A 71 1.09 11.59 10.72
CA GLU A 71 1.41 12.80 11.47
C GLU A 71 0.27 13.82 11.38
N VAL A 72 -0.15 14.14 10.15
CA VAL A 72 -1.28 15.06 9.95
C VAL A 72 -2.58 14.47 10.49
N GLY A 73 -2.81 13.18 10.29
CA GLY A 73 -4.01 12.49 10.78
C GLY A 73 -4.17 12.60 12.31
N ASP A 74 -3.07 12.45 13.05
CA ASP A 74 -3.06 12.58 14.51
C ASP A 74 -3.42 14.01 14.96
N GLU A 75 -2.95 15.04 14.22
CA GLU A 75 -3.27 16.44 14.52
C GLU A 75 -4.75 16.78 14.30
N ILE A 76 -5.35 16.24 13.20
CA ILE A 76 -6.71 16.60 12.79
C ILE A 76 -7.79 15.60 13.21
N GLY A 77 -7.43 14.53 13.91
CA GLY A 77 -8.33 13.47 14.34
C GLY A 77 -8.83 12.59 13.17
N LEU A 78 -7.99 12.30 12.18
CA LEU A 78 -8.21 11.31 11.15
C LEU A 78 -7.39 10.07 11.46
N LYS A 79 -8.01 8.89 11.46
CA LYS A 79 -7.29 7.64 11.64
C LYS A 79 -6.53 7.29 10.35
N VAL A 80 -5.26 6.90 10.48
CA VAL A 80 -4.43 6.53 9.33
C VAL A 80 -3.74 5.20 9.60
N TRP A 81 -3.85 4.28 8.63
CA TRP A 81 -3.21 2.98 8.67
C TRP A 81 -2.36 2.75 7.43
N PHE A 82 -1.36 1.92 7.62
CA PHE A 82 -0.52 1.41 6.53
C PHE A 82 -1.18 0.23 5.84
N GLY A 83 -1.02 0.18 4.53
CA GLY A 83 -1.23 -0.95 3.66
C GLY A 83 -0.30 -0.84 2.47
N CYS A 84 -0.35 -1.80 1.55
CA CYS A 84 0.35 -1.70 0.28
C CYS A 84 -0.49 -2.32 -0.85
N GLU A 85 -0.27 -1.86 -2.08
CA GLU A 85 -0.81 -2.50 -3.27
C GLU A 85 0.29 -3.32 -3.96
N PHE A 86 0.15 -4.63 -3.90
CA PHE A 86 1.11 -5.61 -4.41
C PHE A 86 0.58 -6.22 -5.71
N THR A 87 1.36 -6.13 -6.79
CA THR A 87 0.95 -6.63 -8.11
C THR A 87 1.44 -8.06 -8.34
N VAL A 88 0.53 -8.95 -8.74
CA VAL A 88 0.79 -10.36 -9.08
C VAL A 88 0.12 -10.67 -10.41
N TYR A 89 0.87 -11.06 -11.44
CA TYR A 89 0.34 -11.44 -12.78
C TYR A 89 -0.70 -10.47 -13.34
N ASN A 90 -0.46 -9.15 -13.22
CA ASN A 90 -1.37 -8.07 -13.62
C ASN A 90 -2.66 -7.96 -12.81
N ALA A 91 -2.75 -8.62 -11.66
CA ALA A 91 -3.76 -8.39 -10.65
C ALA A 91 -3.14 -7.66 -9.47
N ASP A 92 -3.89 -6.74 -8.86
CA ASP A 92 -3.43 -5.97 -7.74
C ASP A 92 -4.10 -6.44 -6.44
N PHE A 93 -3.32 -6.57 -5.38
CA PHE A 93 -3.78 -7.00 -4.07
C PHE A 93 -3.44 -5.96 -3.02
N LEU A 94 -4.44 -5.55 -2.26
CA LEU A 94 -4.25 -4.71 -1.10
C LEU A 94 -3.90 -5.60 0.09
N ILE A 95 -2.78 -5.30 0.74
CA ILE A 95 -2.28 -6.03 1.90
C ILE A 95 -2.23 -5.07 3.07
N TYR A 96 -2.93 -5.42 4.16
CA TYR A 96 -2.99 -4.64 5.39
C TYR A 96 -2.41 -5.46 6.53
N GLY A 97 -1.68 -4.82 7.44
CA GLY A 97 -1.11 -5.46 8.61
C GLY A 97 0.38 -5.77 8.53
N MET A 98 1.06 -5.47 7.40
CA MET A 98 2.52 -5.55 7.37
C MET A 98 3.15 -4.42 8.19
N GLU A 99 4.23 -4.75 8.87
CA GLU A 99 4.99 -3.81 9.68
C GLU A 99 6.33 -3.47 9.01
N LYS A 100 6.82 -2.24 9.26
CA LYS A 100 8.04 -1.70 8.66
C LYS A 100 9.27 -2.58 8.94
N ASP A 101 9.47 -2.95 10.19
CA ASP A 101 10.63 -3.76 10.59
C ASP A 101 10.56 -5.18 10.02
N TRP A 102 9.35 -5.74 9.95
CA TRP A 102 9.16 -7.03 9.28
C TRP A 102 9.49 -6.94 7.79
N MET A 103 9.07 -5.88 7.10
CA MET A 103 9.42 -5.69 5.68
C MET A 103 10.93 -5.56 5.49
N LYS A 104 11.63 -4.82 6.34
CA LYS A 104 13.10 -4.69 6.30
C LYS A 104 13.80 -6.05 6.45
N ALA A 105 13.30 -6.90 7.35
CA ALA A 105 13.89 -8.20 7.62
C ALA A 105 13.58 -9.29 6.56
N ASN A 106 12.67 -9.03 5.60
CA ASN A 106 12.14 -10.06 4.70
C ASN A 106 12.24 -9.71 3.20
N GLU A 107 13.36 -9.10 2.77
CA GLU A 107 13.59 -8.72 1.37
C GLU A 107 13.40 -9.90 0.41
N GLU A 108 14.09 -11.03 0.67
CA GLU A 108 14.06 -12.22 -0.18
C GLU A 108 12.64 -12.76 -0.35
N LEU A 109 11.88 -12.78 0.73
CA LEU A 109 10.49 -13.22 0.70
C LEU A 109 9.61 -12.29 -0.13
N LEU A 110 9.79 -10.97 0.01
CA LEU A 110 8.95 -9.96 -0.65
C LEU A 110 9.28 -9.78 -2.13
N MET A 111 10.54 -9.99 -2.52
CA MET A 111 11.02 -9.68 -3.85
C MET A 111 11.24 -10.89 -4.75
N HIS A 112 11.47 -12.07 -4.18
CA HIS A 112 11.98 -13.23 -4.93
C HIS A 112 11.21 -14.54 -4.67
N THR A 113 10.20 -14.51 -3.81
CA THR A 113 9.42 -15.73 -3.49
C THR A 113 8.11 -15.77 -4.29
N ASP A 114 7.66 -16.99 -4.59
CA ASP A 114 6.33 -17.25 -5.17
C ASP A 114 5.23 -16.59 -4.30
N GLU A 115 4.31 -15.89 -4.93
CA GLU A 115 3.28 -15.10 -4.27
C GLU A 115 2.34 -15.93 -3.39
N ARG A 116 2.13 -17.22 -3.71
CA ARG A 116 1.30 -18.11 -2.87
C ARG A 116 1.99 -18.38 -1.54
N VAL A 117 3.30 -18.57 -1.57
CA VAL A 117 4.13 -18.73 -0.37
C VAL A 117 4.13 -17.43 0.43
N LEU A 118 4.33 -16.28 -0.26
CA LEU A 118 4.28 -14.96 0.36
C LEU A 118 2.93 -14.73 1.06
N PHE A 119 1.82 -14.89 0.34
CA PHE A 119 0.48 -14.64 0.89
C PHE A 119 0.13 -15.59 2.03
N SER A 120 0.55 -16.86 1.94
CA SER A 120 0.39 -17.82 3.03
C SER A 120 1.15 -17.39 4.30
N LYS A 121 2.39 -16.92 4.15
CA LYS A 121 3.18 -16.41 5.28
C LYS A 121 2.58 -15.14 5.88
N LEU A 122 2.20 -14.16 5.05
CA LEU A 122 1.58 -12.92 5.51
C LEU A 122 0.33 -13.19 6.36
N ARG A 123 -0.51 -14.14 5.95
CA ARG A 123 -1.71 -14.52 6.70
C ARG A 123 -1.38 -15.26 8.00
N ASN A 124 -0.44 -16.19 7.97
CA ASN A 124 -0.19 -17.08 9.09
C ASN A 124 0.76 -16.49 10.14
N GLU A 125 1.70 -15.64 9.74
CA GLU A 125 2.72 -15.07 10.64
C GLU A 125 2.35 -13.66 11.12
N LEU A 126 1.65 -12.85 10.30
CA LEU A 126 1.32 -11.45 10.61
C LEU A 126 -0.18 -11.18 10.72
N ASP A 127 -1.04 -12.19 10.51
CA ASP A 127 -2.50 -11.99 10.46
C ASP A 127 -2.92 -10.90 9.44
N CYS A 128 -2.18 -10.80 8.32
CA CYS A 128 -2.47 -9.81 7.29
C CYS A 128 -3.80 -10.06 6.61
N PHE A 129 -4.57 -8.99 6.40
CA PHE A 129 -5.77 -9.02 5.58
C PHE A 129 -5.41 -8.70 4.13
N ILE A 130 -5.75 -9.58 3.18
CA ILE A 130 -5.41 -9.48 1.77
C ILE A 130 -6.70 -9.43 0.94
N VAL A 131 -6.81 -8.40 0.09
CA VAL A 131 -7.98 -8.14 -0.75
C VAL A 131 -7.56 -8.01 -2.21
N HIS A 132 -8.25 -8.69 -3.12
CA HIS A 132 -8.08 -8.47 -4.55
C HIS A 132 -8.68 -7.09 -4.92
N ALA A 133 -7.82 -6.16 -5.33
CA ALA A 133 -8.23 -4.81 -5.72
C ALA A 133 -8.87 -4.82 -7.12
N HIS A 134 -9.92 -3.99 -7.30
CA HIS A 134 -10.58 -3.73 -8.59
C HIS A 134 -10.60 -4.94 -9.57
N PRO A 135 -11.12 -6.13 -9.16
CA PRO A 135 -11.01 -7.39 -9.91
C PRO A 135 -11.66 -7.35 -11.30
N PHE A 136 -12.53 -6.39 -11.56
CA PHE A 136 -13.22 -6.19 -12.82
C PHE A 136 -12.68 -5.01 -13.66
N ARG A 137 -11.48 -4.49 -13.30
CA ARG A 137 -10.85 -3.40 -14.03
C ARG A 137 -10.52 -3.83 -15.47
N HIS A 138 -10.96 -3.03 -16.44
CA HIS A 138 -10.58 -3.17 -17.84
C HIS A 138 -9.44 -2.21 -18.17
N ALA A 139 -8.31 -2.75 -18.62
CA ALA A 139 -7.21 -1.97 -19.15
C ALA A 139 -6.51 -2.76 -20.27
N SER A 140 -5.83 -2.07 -21.19
CA SER A 140 -5.19 -2.70 -22.34
C SER A 140 -4.08 -3.69 -21.98
N TYR A 141 -3.54 -3.61 -20.78
CA TYR A 141 -2.52 -4.50 -20.23
C TYR A 141 -3.09 -5.66 -19.39
N ILE A 142 -4.39 -5.68 -19.13
CA ILE A 142 -5.07 -6.76 -18.39
C ILE A 142 -5.65 -7.72 -19.40
N HIS A 143 -5.07 -8.90 -19.54
CA HIS A 143 -5.49 -9.89 -20.53
C HIS A 143 -6.50 -10.90 -19.98
N HIS A 144 -6.61 -11.03 -18.65
CA HIS A 144 -7.54 -11.95 -18.00
C HIS A 144 -8.13 -11.31 -16.74
N ILE A 145 -9.42 -11.50 -16.53
CA ILE A 145 -10.06 -11.24 -15.23
C ILE A 145 -9.87 -12.52 -14.42
N SER A 146 -9.00 -12.47 -13.43
CA SER A 146 -8.79 -13.58 -12.50
C SER A 146 -9.46 -13.25 -11.18
N LEU A 147 -10.35 -14.13 -10.73
CA LEU A 147 -10.87 -14.12 -9.36
C LEU A 147 -10.04 -15.13 -8.56
N TYR A 148 -9.20 -14.65 -7.64
CA TYR A 148 -8.35 -15.46 -6.76
C TYR A 148 -9.03 -15.74 -5.43
#